data_2889f4f50e220b104be545a1a332fb14
#
_entry.id   2889f4f50e220b104be545a1a332fb14
#
_cell.length_a   1.000
_cell.length_b   1.000
_cell.length_c   1.000
_cell.angle_alpha   90.00
_cell.angle_beta   90.00
_cell.angle_gamma   90.00
#
_symmetry.space_group_name_H-M   'P 1'
#
loop_
_entity.id
_entity.type
_entity.pdbx_description
1 polymer ?
#
loop_
_entity_poly.entity_id
_entity_poly.type
_entity_poly.pdbx_seq_one_letter_code
_entity_poly.pdbx_strand_id
1 'polypeptide(L)'
;MQIEDCFIDNLYEEVRDGLVILRVCHRIDNASVDWSKPKMKPKSIFDKNHNCDLAADAMKFLGVKMIGVDSSDIRDGHKKNILAMVWQLMKVHYLKIIGSKTENDVLAWVNETLQLEKPLKHFGDGQLGSGKLLIQLAGSIEPRMIN
;
A
#
# COMPACT_ATOMS: atom_id res chain seq x y z
N MET A 1 -16.70 10.64 -10.90
CA MET A 1 -17.30 9.42 -10.32
C MET A 1 -16.93 9.39 -8.86
N GLN A 2 -17.88 9.63 -7.95
CA GLN A 2 -17.63 9.41 -6.53
C GLN A 2 -17.42 7.91 -6.34
N ILE A 3 -16.31 7.54 -5.73
CA ILE A 3 -16.12 6.17 -5.26
C ILE A 3 -17.00 6.07 -4.03
N GLU A 4 -18.14 5.38 -4.17
CA GLU A 4 -18.98 5.01 -3.03
C GLU A 4 -18.10 4.31 -2.00
N ASP A 5 -18.37 4.54 -0.71
CA ASP A 5 -17.66 3.90 0.37
C ASP A 5 -17.70 2.39 0.15
N CYS A 6 -16.55 1.82 -0.22
CA CYS A 6 -16.40 0.40 -0.43
C CYS A 6 -16.15 -0.23 0.94
N PHE A 7 -17.19 -0.79 1.53
CA PHE A 7 -17.04 -1.58 2.74
C PHE A 7 -16.56 -2.98 2.36
N ILE A 8 -15.50 -3.46 2.98
CA ILE A 8 -14.90 -4.77 2.72
C ILE A 8 -15.05 -5.62 3.98
N ASP A 9 -15.88 -6.66 3.91
CA ASP A 9 -16.05 -7.64 4.99
C ASP A 9 -14.96 -8.70 4.96
N ASN A 10 -14.65 -9.21 3.76
CA ASN A 10 -13.65 -10.25 3.56
C ASN A 10 -12.70 -9.87 2.43
N LEU A 11 -11.56 -9.30 2.82
CA LEU A 11 -10.52 -8.86 1.88
C LEU A 11 -10.15 -9.95 0.86
N TYR A 12 -9.97 -11.19 1.31
CA TYR A 12 -9.45 -12.27 0.47
C TYR A 12 -10.44 -12.78 -0.58
N GLU A 13 -11.73 -12.60 -0.34
CA GLU A 13 -12.77 -12.98 -1.30
C GLU A 13 -13.12 -11.82 -2.23
N GLU A 14 -13.23 -10.61 -1.68
CA GLU A 14 -13.73 -9.46 -2.45
C GLU A 14 -12.72 -8.88 -3.42
N VAL A 15 -11.41 -9.12 -3.22
CA VAL A 15 -10.38 -8.69 -4.19
C VAL A 15 -10.26 -9.60 -5.40
N ARG A 16 -10.84 -10.81 -5.38
CA ARG A 16 -10.62 -11.87 -6.39
C ARG A 16 -11.12 -11.56 -7.79
N ASP A 17 -11.91 -10.54 -7.96
CA ASP A 17 -12.35 -10.07 -9.27
C ASP A 17 -11.53 -8.88 -9.80
N GLY A 18 -10.54 -8.42 -9.03
CA GLY A 18 -9.62 -7.33 -9.36
C GLY A 18 -10.19 -5.93 -9.16
N LEU A 19 -11.53 -5.77 -9.06
CA LEU A 19 -12.17 -4.44 -9.06
C LEU A 19 -11.84 -3.62 -7.80
N VAL A 20 -11.76 -4.27 -6.64
CA VAL A 20 -11.40 -3.59 -5.39
C VAL A 20 -9.99 -3.00 -5.50
N ILE A 21 -9.03 -3.77 -5.99
CA ILE A 21 -7.64 -3.31 -6.15
C ILE A 21 -7.56 -2.16 -7.17
N LEU A 22 -8.28 -2.26 -8.29
CA LEU A 22 -8.35 -1.17 -9.27
C LEU A 22 -8.91 0.12 -8.65
N ARG A 23 -9.96 0.03 -7.82
CA ARG A 23 -10.50 1.20 -7.11
C ARG A 23 -9.48 1.82 -6.16
N VAL A 24 -8.75 1.00 -5.40
CA VAL A 24 -7.68 1.47 -4.51
C VAL A 24 -6.56 2.16 -5.32
N CYS A 25 -6.09 1.55 -6.40
CA CYS A 25 -5.08 2.15 -7.27
C CYS A 25 -5.54 3.49 -7.83
N HIS A 26 -6.76 3.57 -8.37
CA HIS A 26 -7.35 4.81 -8.86
C HIS A 26 -7.46 5.90 -7.78
N ARG A 27 -7.78 5.51 -6.54
CA ARG A 27 -7.84 6.45 -5.40
C ARG A 27 -6.47 7.00 -5.05
N ILE A 28 -5.42 6.19 -5.18
CA ILE A 28 -4.04 6.63 -4.96
C ILE A 28 -3.60 7.56 -6.10
N ASP A 29 -3.88 7.18 -7.36
CA ASP A 29 -3.58 7.97 -8.54
C ASP A 29 -4.61 7.70 -9.66
N ASN A 30 -5.34 8.73 -10.05
CA ASN A 30 -6.40 8.63 -11.07
C ASN A 30 -5.85 8.14 -12.43
N ALA A 31 -4.60 8.42 -12.74
CA ALA A 31 -3.97 8.00 -13.99
C ALA A 31 -3.63 6.51 -14.02
N SER A 32 -3.67 5.81 -12.87
CA SER A 32 -3.31 4.39 -12.76
C SER A 32 -4.34 3.45 -13.41
N VAL A 33 -5.58 3.89 -13.63
CA VAL A 33 -6.67 3.03 -14.10
C VAL A 33 -7.49 3.70 -15.20
N ASP A 34 -7.55 3.05 -16.35
CA ASP A 34 -8.48 3.38 -17.44
C ASP A 34 -9.77 2.56 -17.28
N TRP A 35 -10.83 3.17 -16.77
CA TRP A 35 -12.10 2.50 -16.46
C TRP A 35 -12.90 2.02 -17.68
N SER A 36 -12.45 2.28 -18.90
CA SER A 36 -13.05 1.69 -20.11
C SER A 36 -12.70 0.21 -20.30
N LYS A 37 -11.65 -0.27 -19.66
CA LYS A 37 -11.08 -1.62 -19.83
C LYS A 37 -11.65 -2.69 -18.88
N PRO A 38 -11.84 -2.42 -17.57
CA PRO A 38 -12.29 -3.44 -16.64
C PRO A 38 -13.73 -3.94 -16.93
N LYS A 39 -13.94 -5.21 -16.68
CA LYS A 39 -15.29 -5.82 -16.70
C LYS A 39 -15.97 -5.54 -15.36
N MET A 40 -16.91 -4.58 -15.34
CA MET A 40 -17.57 -4.11 -14.09
C MET A 40 -18.48 -5.15 -13.44
N LYS A 41 -18.89 -6.20 -14.18
CA LYS A 41 -19.69 -7.33 -13.68
C LYS A 41 -19.06 -8.63 -14.17
N PRO A 42 -17.89 -9.02 -13.63
CA PRO A 42 -17.17 -10.20 -14.11
C PRO A 42 -17.93 -11.47 -13.75
N LYS A 43 -18.40 -12.21 -14.75
CA LYS A 43 -19.15 -13.45 -14.58
C LYS A 43 -18.30 -14.69 -14.80
N SER A 44 -17.33 -14.60 -15.71
CA SER A 44 -16.45 -15.70 -16.08
C SER A 44 -15.08 -15.60 -15.38
N ILE A 45 -14.37 -16.72 -15.35
CA ILE A 45 -12.97 -16.75 -14.90
C ILE A 45 -12.09 -15.87 -15.80
N PHE A 46 -12.40 -15.75 -17.08
CA PHE A 46 -11.67 -14.92 -18.03
C PHE A 46 -11.86 -13.42 -17.71
N ASP A 47 -13.07 -13.01 -17.34
CA ASP A 47 -13.33 -11.62 -16.93
C ASP A 47 -12.56 -11.27 -15.66
N LYS A 48 -12.52 -12.20 -14.68
CA LYS A 48 -11.75 -12.02 -13.44
C LYS A 48 -10.25 -11.95 -13.72
N ASN A 49 -9.72 -12.84 -14.56
CA ASN A 49 -8.32 -12.81 -14.98
C ASN A 49 -7.97 -11.45 -15.58
N HIS A 50 -8.77 -11.03 -16.56
CA HIS A 50 -8.57 -9.74 -17.22
C HIS A 50 -8.51 -8.57 -16.22
N ASN A 51 -9.44 -8.51 -15.27
CA ASN A 51 -9.43 -7.46 -14.26
C ASN A 51 -8.23 -7.56 -13.30
N CYS A 52 -7.83 -8.79 -12.91
CA CYS A 52 -6.66 -9.00 -12.06
C CYS A 52 -5.35 -8.61 -12.77
N ASP A 53 -5.25 -8.85 -14.08
CA ASP A 53 -4.12 -8.41 -14.88
C ASP A 53 -4.05 -6.87 -14.92
N LEU A 54 -5.18 -6.20 -15.17
CA LEU A 54 -5.27 -4.75 -15.10
C LEU A 54 -4.93 -4.19 -13.70
N ALA A 55 -5.34 -4.88 -12.64
CA ALA A 55 -5.01 -4.51 -11.27
C ALA A 55 -3.50 -4.63 -10.99
N ALA A 56 -2.86 -5.72 -11.48
CA ALA A 56 -1.42 -5.89 -11.37
C ALA A 56 -0.66 -4.79 -12.13
N ASP A 57 -1.13 -4.41 -13.32
CA ASP A 57 -0.52 -3.35 -14.13
C ASP A 57 -0.71 -1.97 -13.47
N ALA A 58 -1.89 -1.69 -12.90
CA ALA A 58 -2.14 -0.47 -12.14
C ALA A 58 -1.23 -0.37 -10.90
N MET A 59 -1.00 -1.49 -10.19
CA MET A 59 -0.06 -1.51 -9.08
C MET A 59 1.38 -1.24 -9.53
N LYS A 60 1.83 -1.84 -10.65
CA LYS A 60 3.15 -1.57 -11.23
C LYS A 60 3.30 -0.10 -11.62
N PHE A 61 2.26 0.50 -12.22
CA PHE A 61 2.23 1.93 -12.55
C PHE A 61 2.46 2.81 -11.31
N LEU A 62 1.91 2.44 -10.17
CA LEU A 62 2.11 3.11 -8.88
C LEU A 62 3.48 2.85 -8.25
N GLY A 63 4.35 2.05 -8.88
CA GLY A 63 5.67 1.70 -8.36
C GLY A 63 5.69 0.52 -7.39
N VAL A 64 4.60 -0.21 -7.26
CA VAL A 64 4.54 -1.44 -6.45
C VAL A 64 5.42 -2.53 -7.08
N LYS A 65 6.34 -3.08 -6.30
CA LYS A 65 7.21 -4.16 -6.74
C LYS A 65 6.51 -5.51 -6.59
N MET A 66 6.15 -6.13 -7.72
CA MET A 66 5.46 -7.43 -7.79
C MET A 66 6.47 -8.59 -7.80
N ILE A 67 7.31 -8.69 -6.76
CA ILE A 67 8.35 -9.74 -6.68
C ILE A 67 7.72 -11.01 -6.12
N GLY A 68 7.67 -12.07 -6.93
CA GLY A 68 7.08 -13.36 -6.54
C GLY A 68 5.58 -13.33 -6.32
N VAL A 69 4.91 -12.32 -6.87
CA VAL A 69 3.46 -12.11 -6.78
C VAL A 69 2.96 -11.72 -8.16
N ASP A 70 1.84 -12.28 -8.60
CA ASP A 70 1.23 -11.96 -9.88
C ASP A 70 -0.31 -11.82 -9.80
N SER A 71 -0.95 -11.61 -10.94
CA SER A 71 -2.41 -11.42 -11.02
C SER A 71 -3.19 -12.68 -10.61
N SER A 72 -2.62 -13.87 -10.77
CA SER A 72 -3.27 -15.12 -10.37
C SER A 72 -3.41 -15.23 -8.86
N ASP A 73 -2.49 -14.66 -8.09
CA ASP A 73 -2.57 -14.62 -6.62
C ASP A 73 -3.80 -13.85 -6.13
N ILE A 74 -4.18 -12.79 -6.85
CA ILE A 74 -5.38 -12.00 -6.57
C ILE A 74 -6.62 -12.87 -6.83
N ARG A 75 -6.71 -13.43 -8.04
CA ARG A 75 -7.83 -14.27 -8.46
C ARG A 75 -8.04 -15.49 -7.56
N ASP A 76 -6.96 -16.16 -7.17
CA ASP A 76 -7.01 -17.41 -6.41
C ASP A 76 -7.14 -17.17 -4.91
N GLY A 77 -7.02 -15.92 -4.46
CA GLY A 77 -7.21 -15.56 -3.06
C GLY A 77 -6.02 -15.94 -2.17
N HIS A 78 -4.79 -15.91 -2.70
CA HIS A 78 -3.59 -16.27 -1.94
C HIS A 78 -3.29 -15.24 -0.85
N LYS A 79 -3.73 -15.54 0.38
CA LYS A 79 -3.75 -14.62 1.52
C LYS A 79 -2.44 -13.88 1.74
N LYS A 80 -1.30 -14.62 1.76
CA LYS A 80 0.02 -14.03 2.00
C LYS A 80 0.36 -12.97 0.93
N ASN A 81 0.10 -13.29 -0.33
CA ASN A 81 0.45 -12.43 -1.47
C ASN A 81 -0.51 -11.24 -1.55
N ILE A 82 -1.80 -11.43 -1.27
CA ILE A 82 -2.78 -10.33 -1.15
C ILE A 82 -2.36 -9.35 -0.05
N LEU A 83 -1.99 -9.84 1.15
CA LEU A 83 -1.52 -8.97 2.22
C LEU A 83 -0.25 -8.20 1.84
N ALA A 84 0.70 -8.85 1.14
CA ALA A 84 1.90 -8.19 0.66
C ALA A 84 1.58 -7.07 -0.34
N MET A 85 0.64 -7.29 -1.26
CA MET A 85 0.16 -6.27 -2.21
C MET A 85 -0.53 -5.10 -1.50
N VAL A 86 -1.45 -5.38 -0.58
CA VAL A 86 -2.17 -4.36 0.20
C VAL A 86 -1.19 -3.53 1.02
N TRP A 87 -0.23 -4.16 1.66
CA TRP A 87 0.83 -3.46 2.41
C TRP A 87 1.61 -2.49 1.52
N GLN A 88 2.00 -2.93 0.32
CA GLN A 88 2.72 -2.06 -0.60
C GLN A 88 1.85 -0.90 -1.12
N LEU A 89 0.58 -1.14 -1.43
CA LEU A 89 -0.36 -0.08 -1.82
C LEU A 89 -0.55 0.94 -0.69
N MET A 90 -0.70 0.48 0.55
CA MET A 90 -0.79 1.35 1.73
C MET A 90 0.48 2.21 1.86
N LYS A 91 1.66 1.62 1.71
CA LYS A 91 2.93 2.33 1.75
C LYS A 91 3.01 3.44 0.67
N VAL A 92 2.67 3.11 -0.58
CA VAL A 92 2.61 4.09 -1.68
C VAL A 92 1.64 5.22 -1.38
N HIS A 93 0.46 4.89 -0.84
CA HIS A 93 -0.55 5.88 -0.46
C HIS A 93 -0.02 6.85 0.60
N TYR A 94 0.58 6.35 1.68
CA TYR A 94 1.13 7.19 2.73
C TYR A 94 2.30 8.05 2.25
N LEU A 95 3.21 7.50 1.46
CA LEU A 95 4.31 8.28 0.90
C LEU A 95 3.80 9.41 -0.01
N LYS A 96 2.73 9.19 -0.76
CA LYS A 96 2.08 10.22 -1.57
C LYS A 96 1.44 11.32 -0.71
N ILE A 97 0.77 10.97 0.39
CA ILE A 97 0.19 11.94 1.35
C ILE A 97 1.27 12.83 1.97
N ILE A 98 2.43 12.26 2.32
CA ILE A 98 3.55 13.02 2.89
C ILE A 98 4.30 13.88 1.83
N GLY A 99 3.74 14.05 0.63
CA GLY A 99 4.29 14.90 -0.41
C GLY A 99 5.38 14.23 -1.24
N SER A 100 5.15 12.99 -1.64
CA SER A 100 6.07 12.19 -2.48
C SER A 100 7.45 11.99 -1.84
N LYS A 101 7.53 12.03 -0.52
CA LYS A 101 8.75 11.70 0.22
C LYS A 101 9.14 10.25 -0.01
N THR A 102 10.42 10.01 -0.18
CA THR A 102 10.98 8.65 -0.24
C THR A 102 11.13 8.06 1.16
N GLU A 103 11.39 6.75 1.26
CA GLU A 103 11.78 6.14 2.55
C GLU A 103 13.00 6.82 3.16
N ASN A 104 13.95 7.20 2.32
CA ASN A 104 15.16 7.90 2.76
C ASN A 104 14.86 9.29 3.34
N ASP A 105 13.90 10.01 2.76
CA ASP A 105 13.48 11.32 3.29
C ASP A 105 12.84 11.18 4.67
N VAL A 106 12.02 10.13 4.87
CA VAL A 106 11.42 9.84 6.17
C VAL A 106 12.48 9.44 7.20
N LEU A 107 13.44 8.58 6.80
CA LEU A 107 14.54 8.21 7.68
C LEU A 107 15.43 9.41 8.04
N ALA A 108 15.75 10.27 7.07
CA ALA A 108 16.48 11.50 7.29
C ALA A 108 15.78 12.41 8.30
N TRP A 109 14.46 12.62 8.11
CA TRP A 109 13.65 13.40 9.03
C TRP A 109 13.64 12.80 10.46
N VAL A 110 13.49 11.48 10.62
CA VAL A 110 13.54 10.81 11.93
C VAL A 110 14.90 11.01 12.59
N ASN A 111 15.99 10.78 11.84
CA ASN A 111 17.35 10.94 12.35
C ASN A 111 17.62 12.36 12.81
N GLU A 112 17.19 13.36 12.04
CA GLU A 112 17.32 14.78 12.37
C GLU A 112 16.46 15.16 13.58
N THR A 113 15.19 14.74 13.62
CA THR A 113 14.25 15.06 14.70
C THR A 113 14.72 14.49 16.04
N LEU A 114 15.24 13.28 16.06
CA LEU A 114 15.71 12.61 17.27
C LEU A 114 17.20 12.83 17.56
N GLN A 115 17.95 13.47 16.66
CA GLN A 115 19.39 13.70 16.77
C GLN A 115 20.16 12.42 17.14
N LEU A 116 19.87 11.33 16.42
CA LEU A 116 20.42 10.02 16.74
C LEU A 116 21.94 9.98 16.54
N GLU A 117 22.69 9.58 17.57
CA GLU A 117 24.14 9.34 17.48
C GLU A 117 24.48 8.30 16.39
N LYS A 118 23.62 7.30 16.25
CA LYS A 118 23.71 6.26 15.22
C LYS A 118 22.48 6.34 14.31
N PRO A 119 22.60 6.97 13.13
CA PRO A 119 21.48 7.17 12.23
C PRO A 119 20.85 5.86 11.74
N LEU A 120 19.52 5.84 11.64
CA LEU A 120 18.77 4.77 11.00
C LEU A 120 19.07 4.74 9.51
N LYS A 121 19.36 3.54 8.98
CA LYS A 121 19.66 3.34 7.55
C LYS A 121 18.50 2.75 6.75
N HIS A 122 17.59 2.05 7.41
CA HIS A 122 16.40 1.44 6.81
C HIS A 122 15.35 1.14 7.90
N PHE A 123 14.09 0.95 7.52
CA PHE A 123 12.99 0.67 8.46
C PHE A 123 13.08 -0.70 9.15
N GLY A 124 13.95 -1.58 8.70
CA GLY A 124 14.26 -2.84 9.37
C GLY A 124 15.43 -2.75 10.36
N ASP A 125 15.89 -1.54 10.70
CA ASP A 125 16.99 -1.36 11.65
C ASP A 125 16.59 -1.89 13.05
N GLY A 126 17.49 -2.66 13.66
CA GLY A 126 17.27 -3.28 14.98
C GLY A 126 16.98 -2.27 16.10
N GLN A 127 17.40 -1.01 15.95
CA GLN A 127 17.10 0.07 16.90
C GLN A 127 15.59 0.33 17.02
N LEU A 128 14.81 0.05 15.96
CA LEU A 128 13.34 0.19 15.96
C LEU A 128 12.65 -0.94 16.72
N GLY A 129 13.29 -2.10 16.87
CA GLY A 129 12.68 -3.31 17.43
C GLY A 129 12.23 -3.18 18.89
N SER A 130 12.83 -2.28 19.66
CA SER A 130 12.45 -2.02 21.06
C SER A 130 11.25 -1.08 21.21
N GLY A 131 10.84 -0.40 20.15
CA GLY A 131 9.80 0.65 20.19
C GLY A 131 10.22 1.96 20.85
N LYS A 132 11.39 2.04 21.51
CA LYS A 132 11.84 3.25 22.22
C LYS A 132 11.94 4.47 21.30
N LEU A 133 12.51 4.30 20.11
CA LEU A 133 12.62 5.39 19.14
C LEU A 133 11.26 5.89 18.66
N LEU A 134 10.27 4.99 18.53
CA LEU A 134 8.90 5.38 18.16
C LEU A 134 8.24 6.19 19.25
N ILE A 135 8.45 5.84 20.53
CA ILE A 135 7.98 6.60 21.68
C ILE A 135 8.65 7.98 21.71
N GLN A 136 9.97 8.05 21.54
CA GLN A 136 10.70 9.32 21.50
C GLN A 136 10.21 10.20 20.34
N LEU A 137 9.97 9.63 19.15
CA LEU A 137 9.44 10.35 18.01
C LEU A 137 8.03 10.88 18.29
N ALA A 138 7.14 10.06 18.87
CA ALA A 138 5.81 10.51 19.27
C ALA A 138 5.88 11.68 20.26
N GLY A 139 6.78 11.61 21.24
CA GLY A 139 6.99 12.67 22.20
C GLY A 139 7.58 13.95 21.61
N SER A 140 8.40 13.85 20.55
CA SER A 140 8.91 15.04 19.86
C SER A 140 7.84 15.76 19.02
N ILE A 141 6.82 15.01 18.54
CA ILE A 141 5.70 15.57 17.77
C ILE A 141 4.62 16.13 18.70
N GLU A 142 4.24 15.38 19.74
CA GLU A 142 3.22 15.77 20.72
C GLU A 142 3.65 15.34 22.13
N PRO A 143 4.30 16.23 22.88
CA PRO A 143 4.86 15.92 24.22
C PRO A 143 3.82 15.40 25.22
N ARG A 144 2.54 15.76 25.05
CA ARG A 144 1.45 15.31 25.94
C ARG A 144 1.06 13.84 25.78
N MET A 145 1.53 13.20 24.71
CA MET A 145 1.23 11.78 24.44
C MET A 145 2.09 10.82 25.29
N ILE A 146 3.13 11.34 25.95
CA ILE A 146 4.06 10.54 26.77
C ILE A 146 4.01 11.08 28.19
N ASN A 147 3.25 10.43 29.03
CA ASN A 147 3.26 10.59 30.51
C ASN A 147 3.95 9.39 31.14
#